data_8dca908d5d4b95334b1cbcd280a28783
#
_entry.id   8dca908d5d4b95334b1cbcd280a28783
#
_cell.length_a   1.000
_cell.length_b   1.000
_cell.length_c   1.000
_cell.angle_alpha   90.00
_cell.angle_beta   90.00
_cell.angle_gamma   90.00
#
_symmetry.space_group_name_H-M   'P 1'
#
loop_
_entity.id
_entity.type
_entity.pdbx_description
1 polymer ?
#
loop_
_entity_poly.entity_id
_entity_poly.type
_entity_poly.pdbx_seq_one_letter_code
_entity_poly.pdbx_strand_id
1 'polypeptide(L)'
;MSQELIYDGGCGFCTASAHWVSRRWTGADPPRAVPWQHLSAEHVARLQLTPDDFARSAWWVDGDRVEGGFRAIALALVAIHGPWAVVGRILLVPPVSWIGPPAYRVVARHRHRLPGGTPACKV
;
A
#
# COMPACT_ATOMS: atom_id res chain seq x y z
N MET A 1 1.10 18.24 -4.16
CA MET A 1 0.67 17.70 -2.87
C MET A 1 1.33 16.35 -2.67
N SER A 2 1.73 16.07 -1.45
CA SER A 2 2.47 14.85 -1.18
C SER A 2 1.53 13.64 -1.19
N GLN A 3 2.01 12.57 -1.83
CA GLN A 3 1.34 11.28 -1.87
C GLN A 3 2.11 10.31 -0.98
N GLU A 4 1.39 9.50 -0.24
CA GLU A 4 2.01 8.56 0.70
C GLU A 4 1.39 7.19 0.58
N LEU A 5 2.23 6.17 0.61
CA LEU A 5 1.80 4.78 0.77
C LEU A 5 2.13 4.38 2.21
N ILE A 6 1.09 4.14 2.99
CA ILE A 6 1.24 3.78 4.39
C ILE A 6 1.13 2.26 4.51
N TYR A 7 2.11 1.65 5.16
CA TYR A 7 2.19 0.20 5.27
C TYR A 7 2.51 -0.22 6.70
N ASP A 8 2.37 -1.51 6.97
CA ASP A 8 2.70 -2.07 8.28
C ASP A 8 4.19 -2.38 8.34
N GLY A 9 4.93 -1.57 9.08
CA GLY A 9 6.37 -1.74 9.26
C GLY A 9 6.76 -2.96 10.07
N GLY A 10 5.82 -3.55 10.80
CA GLY A 10 6.05 -4.79 11.54
C GLY A 10 5.93 -6.05 10.70
N CYS A 11 5.52 -5.92 9.44
CA CYS A 11 5.41 -7.04 8.51
C CYS A 11 6.53 -6.97 7.47
N GLY A 12 7.35 -8.02 7.40
CA GLY A 12 8.45 -8.06 6.45
C GLY A 12 8.00 -8.06 5.01
N PHE A 13 6.93 -8.79 4.69
CA PHE A 13 6.38 -8.79 3.34
C PHE A 13 5.89 -7.41 2.92
N CYS A 14 5.17 -6.73 3.83
CA CYS A 14 4.68 -5.37 3.57
C CYS A 14 5.84 -4.40 3.37
N THR A 15 6.86 -4.51 4.21
CA THR A 15 8.04 -3.65 4.13
C THR A 15 8.80 -3.88 2.82
N ALA A 16 9.02 -5.14 2.45
CA ALA A 16 9.70 -5.47 1.20
C ALA A 16 8.95 -4.95 -0.01
N SER A 17 7.63 -5.10 -0.01
CA SER A 17 6.77 -4.61 -1.10
C SER A 17 6.80 -3.10 -1.20
N ALA A 18 6.73 -2.40 -0.06
CA ALA A 18 6.78 -0.95 -0.03
C ALA A 18 8.12 -0.44 -0.54
N HIS A 19 9.22 -1.07 -0.17
CA HIS A 19 10.55 -0.71 -0.65
C HIS A 19 10.69 -0.96 -2.15
N TRP A 20 10.12 -2.08 -2.63
CA TRP A 20 10.15 -2.40 -4.06
C TRP A 20 9.48 -1.30 -4.88
N VAL A 21 8.30 -0.87 -4.49
CA VAL A 21 7.55 0.14 -5.22
C VAL A 21 8.19 1.53 -5.05
N SER A 22 8.68 1.86 -3.87
CA SER A 22 9.23 3.18 -3.59
C SER A 22 10.49 3.46 -4.40
N ARG A 23 11.30 2.44 -4.68
CA ARG A 23 12.49 2.61 -5.48
C ARG A 23 12.21 2.90 -6.96
N ARG A 24 10.98 2.70 -7.38
CA ARG A 24 10.54 2.92 -8.76
C ARG A 24 9.84 4.25 -8.97
N TRP A 25 9.50 4.92 -7.88
CA TRP A 25 8.93 6.25 -7.98
C TRP A 25 10.03 7.25 -8.32
N THR A 26 9.76 8.09 -9.33
CA THR A 26 10.72 9.10 -9.80
C THR A 26 10.02 10.44 -9.94
N GLY A 27 10.80 11.48 -10.20
CA GLY A 27 10.28 12.82 -10.40
C GLY A 27 10.76 13.78 -9.34
N ALA A 28 10.31 15.04 -9.43
CA ALA A 28 10.73 16.08 -8.51
C ALA A 28 10.09 15.93 -7.13
N ASP A 29 8.88 15.37 -7.08
CA ASP A 29 8.14 15.20 -5.83
C ASP A 29 7.52 13.80 -5.81
N PRO A 30 8.35 12.75 -5.64
CA PRO A 30 7.83 11.39 -5.69
C PRO A 30 7.01 11.07 -4.45
N PRO A 31 6.10 10.08 -4.55
CA PRO A 31 5.40 9.58 -3.38
C PRO A 31 6.37 9.02 -2.35
N ARG A 32 5.91 8.87 -1.12
CA ARG A 32 6.71 8.33 -0.02
C ARG A 32 6.04 7.11 0.56
N ALA A 33 6.84 6.09 0.86
CA ALA A 33 6.38 4.92 1.60
C ALA A 33 6.72 5.13 3.07
N VAL A 34 5.70 5.06 3.93
CA VAL A 34 5.86 5.37 5.36
C VAL A 34 5.22 4.26 6.18
N PRO A 35 5.95 3.63 7.11
CA PRO A 35 5.33 2.70 8.03
C PRO A 35 4.40 3.46 8.99
N TRP A 36 3.21 2.88 9.25
CA TRP A 36 2.23 3.59 10.08
C TRP A 36 2.77 3.85 11.50
N GLN A 37 3.73 3.05 11.95
CA GLN A 37 4.35 3.22 13.24
C GLN A 37 5.13 4.53 13.36
N HIS A 38 5.51 5.12 12.23
CA HIS A 38 6.22 6.40 12.21
C HIS A 38 5.29 7.60 12.10
N LEU A 39 3.98 7.38 11.96
CA LEU A 39 3.01 8.47 11.90
C LEU A 39 2.75 9.02 13.29
N SER A 40 2.57 10.35 13.40
CA SER A 40 2.15 10.96 14.65
C SER A 40 0.70 10.57 14.97
N ALA A 41 0.34 10.59 16.25
CA ALA A 41 -1.03 10.33 16.67
C ALA A 41 -2.02 11.31 16.01
N GLU A 42 -1.59 12.56 15.84
CA GLU A 42 -2.39 13.59 15.20
C GLU A 42 -2.63 13.28 13.72
N HIS A 43 -1.61 12.80 13.02
CA HIS A 43 -1.72 12.42 11.62
C HIS A 43 -2.67 11.24 11.45
N VAL A 44 -2.54 10.23 12.32
CA VAL A 44 -3.42 9.05 12.31
C VAL A 44 -4.87 9.48 12.56
N ALA A 45 -5.08 10.39 13.50
CA ALA A 45 -6.43 10.89 13.81
C ALA A 45 -7.06 11.60 12.61
N ARG A 46 -6.27 12.38 11.86
CA ARG A 46 -6.78 13.07 10.67
C ARG A 46 -7.19 12.11 9.56
N LEU A 47 -6.54 10.95 9.48
CA LEU A 47 -6.88 9.92 8.50
C LEU A 47 -8.12 9.13 8.89
N GLN A 48 -8.55 9.22 10.14
CA GLN A 48 -9.68 8.47 10.68
C GLN A 48 -9.49 6.96 10.58
N LEU A 49 -8.24 6.52 10.71
CA LEU A 49 -7.86 5.12 10.66
C LEU A 49 -7.35 4.67 12.03
N THR A 50 -7.51 3.38 12.30
CA THR A 50 -7.05 2.78 13.55
C THR A 50 -5.83 1.91 13.30
N PRO A 51 -5.06 1.55 14.36
CA PRO A 51 -3.97 0.59 14.17
C PRO A 51 -4.41 -0.73 13.53
N ASP A 52 -5.62 -1.18 13.79
CA ASP A 52 -6.16 -2.39 13.17
C ASP A 52 -6.31 -2.21 11.66
N ASP A 53 -6.72 -1.03 11.20
CA ASP A 53 -6.85 -0.75 9.78
C ASP A 53 -5.50 -0.88 9.08
N PHE A 54 -4.44 -0.34 9.69
CA PHE A 54 -3.09 -0.43 9.13
C PHE A 54 -2.56 -1.86 9.16
N ALA A 55 -2.94 -2.65 10.15
CA ALA A 55 -2.51 -4.04 10.25
C ALA A 55 -3.17 -4.91 9.18
N ARG A 56 -4.35 -4.51 8.68
CA ARG A 56 -5.09 -5.29 7.71
C ARG A 56 -4.70 -5.00 6.27
N SER A 57 -4.28 -3.78 5.98
CA SER A 57 -4.01 -3.38 4.59
C SER A 57 -3.07 -2.21 4.53
N ALA A 58 -2.52 -1.99 3.31
CA ALA A 58 -1.81 -0.78 3.00
C ALA A 58 -2.82 0.32 2.61
N TRP A 59 -2.41 1.57 2.76
CA TRP A 59 -3.27 2.72 2.50
C TRP A 59 -2.55 3.73 1.63
N TRP A 60 -3.25 4.27 0.65
CA TRP A 60 -2.74 5.33 -0.22
C TRP A 60 -3.42 6.64 0.16
N VAL A 61 -2.62 7.65 0.44
CA VAL A 61 -3.12 8.97 0.84
C VAL A 61 -2.62 10.01 -0.15
N ASP A 62 -3.56 10.78 -0.70
CA ASP A 62 -3.27 11.85 -1.64
C ASP A 62 -4.21 13.02 -1.30
N GLY A 63 -3.70 13.95 -0.50
CA GLY A 63 -4.53 15.03 0.02
C GLY A 63 -5.65 14.48 0.89
N ASP A 64 -6.90 14.75 0.50
CA ASP A 64 -8.07 14.26 1.21
C ASP A 64 -8.48 12.84 0.81
N ARG A 65 -7.85 12.30 -0.22
CA ARG A 65 -8.19 10.98 -0.74
C ARG A 65 -7.44 9.92 0.04
N VAL A 66 -8.18 8.98 0.62
CA VAL A 66 -7.63 7.86 1.38
C VAL A 66 -8.22 6.58 0.80
N GLU A 67 -7.35 5.74 0.22
CA GLU A 67 -7.78 4.50 -0.42
C GLU A 67 -7.01 3.33 0.19
N GLY A 68 -7.72 2.28 0.56
CA GLY A 68 -7.10 1.13 1.21
C GLY A 68 -7.12 -0.13 0.38
N GLY A 69 -6.28 -1.09 0.77
CA GLY A 69 -6.26 -2.41 0.21
C GLY A 69 -5.83 -2.46 -1.24
N PHE A 70 -6.63 -3.13 -2.04
CA PHE A 70 -6.33 -3.33 -3.46
C PHE A 70 -6.16 -2.01 -4.22
N ARG A 71 -6.99 -1.02 -3.92
CA ARG A 71 -6.90 0.27 -4.60
C ARG A 71 -5.61 1.01 -4.25
N ALA A 72 -5.14 0.87 -3.02
CA ALA A 72 -3.87 1.48 -2.60
C ALA A 72 -2.72 0.92 -3.44
N ILE A 73 -2.69 -0.39 -3.65
CA ILE A 73 -1.66 -1.04 -4.46
C ILE A 73 -1.74 -0.56 -5.91
N ALA A 74 -2.94 -0.50 -6.48
CA ALA A 74 -3.13 -0.05 -7.85
C ALA A 74 -2.66 1.39 -8.03
N LEU A 75 -3.00 2.28 -7.10
CA LEU A 75 -2.59 3.68 -7.16
C LEU A 75 -1.07 3.84 -6.98
N ALA A 76 -0.46 3.02 -6.15
CA ALA A 76 1.00 3.02 -5.99
C ALA A 76 1.68 2.63 -7.30
N LEU A 77 1.14 1.66 -8.03
CA LEU A 77 1.67 1.25 -9.33
C LEU A 77 1.47 2.35 -10.39
N VAL A 78 0.32 3.01 -10.39
CA VAL A 78 0.07 4.12 -11.31
C VAL A 78 1.10 5.23 -11.09
N ALA A 79 1.49 5.47 -9.86
CA ALA A 79 2.46 6.51 -9.53
C ALA A 79 3.87 6.20 -10.03
N ILE A 80 4.18 4.95 -10.35
CA ILE A 80 5.49 4.58 -10.92
C ILE A 80 5.67 5.16 -12.32
N HIS A 81 4.57 5.33 -13.05
CA HIS A 81 4.56 5.72 -14.46
C HIS A 81 5.12 4.60 -15.35
N GLY A 82 5.09 4.78 -16.66
CA GLY A 82 5.58 3.77 -17.59
C GLY A 82 4.72 2.50 -17.59
N PRO A 83 5.34 1.32 -17.83
CA PRO A 83 4.58 0.06 -17.94
C PRO A 83 3.80 -0.29 -16.68
N TRP A 84 4.34 0.04 -15.50
CA TRP A 84 3.68 -0.27 -14.24
C TRP A 84 2.41 0.56 -14.04
N ALA A 85 2.36 1.79 -14.58
CA ALA A 85 1.15 2.60 -14.53
C ALA A 85 0.03 1.96 -15.32
N VAL A 86 0.34 1.30 -16.43
CA VAL A 86 -0.64 0.57 -17.23
C VAL A 86 -1.21 -0.57 -16.41
N VAL A 87 -0.36 -1.33 -15.72
CA VAL A 87 -0.81 -2.41 -14.84
C VAL A 87 -1.75 -1.88 -13.77
N GLY A 88 -1.37 -0.78 -13.11
CA GLY A 88 -2.20 -0.18 -12.07
C GLY A 88 -3.56 0.26 -12.60
N ARG A 89 -3.59 0.87 -13.79
CA ARG A 89 -4.85 1.30 -14.40
C ARG A 89 -5.75 0.13 -14.77
N ILE A 90 -5.17 -0.95 -15.28
CA ILE A 90 -5.92 -2.17 -15.59
C ILE A 90 -6.57 -2.72 -14.32
N LEU A 91 -5.86 -2.69 -13.20
CA LEU A 91 -6.39 -3.18 -11.93
C LEU A 91 -7.58 -2.35 -11.44
N LEU A 92 -7.69 -1.09 -11.85
CA LEU A 92 -8.78 -0.20 -11.44
C LEU A 92 -10.00 -0.30 -12.34
N VAL A 93 -9.92 -0.99 -13.48
CA VAL A 93 -11.01 -1.08 -14.46
C VAL A 93 -11.84 -2.34 -14.21
N PRO A 94 -13.19 -2.25 -14.17
CA PRO A 94 -14.02 -3.45 -14.15
C PRO A 94 -13.83 -4.27 -15.45
N PRO A 95 -13.88 -5.62 -15.43
CA PRO A 95 -14.21 -6.46 -14.26
C PRO A 95 -13.03 -6.78 -13.36
N VAL A 96 -11.81 -6.34 -13.69
CA VAL A 96 -10.61 -6.65 -12.88
C VAL A 96 -10.76 -6.08 -11.46
N SER A 97 -11.30 -4.86 -11.34
CA SER A 97 -11.51 -4.24 -10.04
C SER A 97 -12.51 -5.00 -9.17
N TRP A 98 -13.35 -5.84 -9.75
CA TRP A 98 -14.29 -6.67 -8.99
C TRP A 98 -13.62 -7.90 -8.40
N ILE A 99 -12.59 -8.41 -9.08
CA ILE A 99 -11.84 -9.59 -8.65
C ILE A 99 -10.73 -9.19 -7.66
N GLY A 100 -10.21 -7.98 -7.81
CA GLY A 100 -9.09 -7.49 -7.01
C GLY A 100 -9.30 -7.56 -5.50
N PRO A 101 -10.40 -7.02 -4.96
CA PRO A 101 -10.62 -7.06 -3.50
C PRO A 101 -10.63 -8.46 -2.91
N PRO A 102 -11.34 -9.45 -3.46
CA PRO A 102 -11.25 -10.81 -2.92
C PRO A 102 -9.86 -11.42 -3.10
N ALA A 103 -9.18 -11.16 -4.22
CA ALA A 103 -7.82 -11.63 -4.43
C ALA A 103 -6.86 -11.02 -3.41
N TYR A 104 -7.00 -9.72 -3.16
CA TYR A 104 -6.18 -9.02 -2.17
C TYR A 104 -6.40 -9.61 -0.77
N ARG A 105 -7.64 -9.92 -0.41
CA ARG A 105 -7.94 -10.52 0.90
C ARG A 105 -7.25 -11.87 1.07
N VAL A 106 -7.21 -12.68 0.01
CA VAL A 106 -6.51 -13.96 0.05
C VAL A 106 -5.02 -13.76 0.28
N VAL A 107 -4.41 -12.82 -0.46
CA VAL A 107 -2.99 -12.50 -0.30
C VAL A 107 -2.71 -11.96 1.10
N ALA A 108 -3.54 -11.04 1.58
CA ALA A 108 -3.36 -10.45 2.90
C ALA A 108 -3.48 -11.50 4.01
N ARG A 109 -4.37 -12.47 3.85
CA ARG A 109 -4.55 -13.56 4.81
C ARG A 109 -3.33 -14.46 4.86
N HIS A 110 -2.66 -14.68 3.73
CA HIS A 110 -1.52 -15.57 3.61
C HIS A 110 -0.18 -14.85 3.52
N ARG A 111 -0.14 -13.54 3.73
CA ARG A 111 1.07 -12.75 3.55
C ARG A 111 2.25 -13.21 4.41
N HIS A 112 1.96 -13.83 5.55
CA HIS A 112 3.02 -14.33 6.43
C HIS A 112 3.70 -15.59 5.90
N ARG A 113 3.11 -16.23 4.89
CA ARG A 113 3.63 -17.42 4.24
C ARG A 113 4.21 -17.14 2.85
N LEU A 114 4.11 -15.91 2.37
CA LEU A 114 4.58 -15.56 1.04
C LEU A 114 6.09 -15.35 1.03
N PRO A 115 6.73 -15.61 -0.15
CA PRO A 115 8.15 -15.31 -0.31
C PRO A 115 8.42 -13.82 -0.07
N GLY A 116 9.59 -13.51 0.49
CA GLY A 116 9.96 -12.14 0.80
C GLY A 116 9.58 -11.71 2.21
N GLY A 117 8.82 -12.54 2.93
CA GLY A 117 8.52 -12.27 4.32
C GLY A 117 9.74 -12.36 5.21
N THR A 118 9.68 -11.72 6.37
CA THR A 118 10.74 -11.76 7.38
C THR A 118 10.17 -12.35 8.67
N PRO A 119 11.01 -12.66 9.66
CA PRO A 119 10.52 -13.12 10.96
C PRO A 119 9.50 -12.19 11.61
N ALA A 120 9.52 -10.90 11.27
CA ALA A 120 8.55 -9.94 11.79
C ALA A 120 7.12 -10.28 11.39
N CYS A 121 6.93 -10.98 10.27
CA CYS A 121 5.61 -11.40 9.80
C CYS A 121 5.07 -12.64 10.52
N LYS A 122 5.86 -13.28 11.36
CA LYS A 122 5.49 -14.55 11.99
C LYS A 122 4.99 -14.39 13.42
N VAL A 123 4.67 -13.21 13.76
CA VAL A 123 4.18 -12.92 15.13
C VAL A 123 2.71 -13.28 15.26
#